data_8b87dcaed920f13a8778f3965507c522
#
_entry.id   8b87dcaed920f13a8778f3965507c522
#
_cell.length_a   1.000
_cell.length_b   1.000
_cell.length_c   1.000
_cell.angle_alpha   90.00
_cell.angle_beta   90.00
_cell.angle_gamma   90.00
#
_symmetry.space_group_name_H-M   'P 1'
#
loop_
_entity.id
_entity.type
_entity.pdbx_description
1 polymer ?
#
loop_
_entity_poly.entity_id
_entity_poly.type
_entity_poly.pdbx_seq_one_letter_code
_entity_poly.pdbx_strand_id
1 'polypeptide(L)'
;AETLKNKIPVPKKVPVTFGDVTDDLLKGVDILSGDTLMLELANYYRPHYSIFIMDYPGVFDGDPADSNSRIYPLVNSDIATKLRDQSHASQTIDVTGGLIGKIECALEMSKVSETWITNLGALSGFFDGKTSGSRVLI
;
A
#
# COMPACT_ATOMS: atom_id res chain seq x y z
N ALA A 1 -11.21 20.06 -6.83
CA ALA A 1 -10.38 19.51 -5.74
C ALA A 1 -10.65 20.23 -4.41
N GLU A 2 -10.66 21.57 -4.36
CA GLU A 2 -10.97 22.35 -3.15
C GLU A 2 -12.40 22.12 -2.61
N THR A 3 -13.32 21.84 -3.49
CA THR A 3 -14.75 21.66 -3.16
C THR A 3 -15.03 20.39 -2.32
N LEU A 4 -14.19 19.36 -2.43
CA LEU A 4 -14.32 18.13 -1.64
C LEU A 4 -13.79 18.29 -0.20
N LYS A 5 -12.72 19.03 -0.01
CA LYS A 5 -12.12 19.31 1.30
C LYS A 5 -13.09 19.98 2.28
N ASN A 6 -13.95 20.84 1.73
CA ASN A 6 -14.94 21.58 2.53
C ASN A 6 -16.26 20.81 2.75
N LYS A 7 -16.47 19.67 2.08
CA LYS A 7 -17.73 18.88 2.16
C LYS A 7 -17.65 17.66 3.05
N ILE A 8 -16.44 17.22 3.46
CA ILE A 8 -16.29 16.10 4.38
C ILE A 8 -16.09 16.67 5.78
N PRO A 9 -17.14 16.71 6.63
CA PRO A 9 -16.97 17.16 8.01
C PRO A 9 -16.13 16.12 8.77
N VAL A 10 -14.89 16.46 9.05
CA VAL A 10 -14.07 15.73 10.02
C VAL A 10 -14.59 16.16 11.41
N PRO A 11 -14.92 15.25 12.31
CA PRO A 11 -14.62 13.83 12.45
C PRO A 11 -15.85 12.89 12.50
N LYS A 12 -17.00 13.28 11.98
CA LYS A 12 -18.25 12.51 12.21
C LYS A 12 -18.53 11.39 11.22
N LYS A 13 -17.79 11.30 10.12
CA LYS A 13 -18.00 10.27 9.09
C LYS A 13 -16.66 9.77 8.60
N VAL A 14 -16.49 8.45 8.59
CA VAL A 14 -15.39 7.78 7.95
C VAL A 14 -15.85 7.39 6.53
N PRO A 15 -15.28 7.99 5.46
CA PRO A 15 -15.61 7.58 4.11
C PRO A 15 -15.04 6.17 3.87
N VAL A 16 -15.84 5.30 3.28
CA VAL A 16 -15.43 3.98 2.81
C VAL A 16 -15.60 3.96 1.31
N THR A 17 -14.56 3.55 0.61
CA THR A 17 -14.55 3.43 -0.84
C THR A 17 -13.84 2.14 -1.26
N PHE A 18 -13.98 1.74 -2.52
CA PHE A 18 -13.40 0.53 -3.08
C PHE A 18 -13.03 0.77 -4.55
N GLY A 19 -12.13 -0.06 -5.08
CA GLY A 19 -11.84 -0.06 -6.50
C GLY A 19 -13.03 -0.57 -7.32
N ASP A 20 -13.22 0.00 -8.50
CA ASP A 20 -14.33 -0.35 -9.38
C ASP A 20 -13.96 -0.08 -10.85
N VAL A 21 -14.85 -0.47 -11.74
CA VAL A 21 -14.79 -0.11 -13.16
C VAL A 21 -15.16 1.36 -13.31
N THR A 22 -14.39 2.09 -14.10
CA THR A 22 -14.60 3.51 -14.36
C THR A 22 -14.51 3.82 -15.86
N ASP A 23 -15.15 4.90 -16.28
CA ASP A 23 -14.99 5.42 -17.63
C ASP A 23 -13.57 5.95 -17.83
N ASP A 24 -12.94 5.55 -18.93
CA ASP A 24 -11.63 6.04 -19.36
C ASP A 24 -11.74 6.66 -20.74
N LEU A 25 -11.19 7.87 -20.90
CA LEU A 25 -11.31 8.66 -22.12
C LEU A 25 -10.57 8.05 -23.32
N LEU A 26 -9.58 7.19 -23.08
CA LEU A 26 -8.78 6.56 -24.14
C LEU A 26 -9.21 5.13 -24.43
N LYS A 27 -9.53 4.37 -23.38
CA LYS A 27 -9.88 2.94 -23.47
C LYS A 27 -11.38 2.69 -23.46
N GLY A 28 -12.19 3.72 -23.16
CA GLY A 28 -13.61 3.62 -22.93
C GLY A 28 -13.95 3.18 -21.50
N VAL A 29 -13.30 2.11 -21.02
CA VAL A 29 -13.47 1.56 -19.67
C VAL A 29 -12.11 1.11 -19.15
N ASP A 30 -11.85 1.34 -17.85
CA ASP A 30 -10.68 0.84 -17.15
C ASP A 30 -11.03 0.47 -15.70
N ILE A 31 -10.10 -0.20 -15.01
CA ILE A 31 -10.25 -0.59 -13.61
C ILE A 31 -9.49 0.40 -12.73
N LEU A 32 -10.20 1.10 -11.86
CA LEU A 32 -9.59 1.91 -10.80
C LEU A 32 -9.35 1.01 -9.59
N SER A 33 -8.09 0.65 -9.34
CA SER A 33 -7.74 -0.18 -8.19
C SER A 33 -7.87 0.58 -6.86
N GLY A 34 -8.13 -0.14 -5.76
CA GLY A 34 -8.12 0.44 -4.43
C GLY A 34 -6.78 1.09 -4.06
N ASP A 35 -5.66 0.52 -4.52
CA ASP A 35 -4.31 1.06 -4.28
C ASP A 35 -4.11 2.40 -4.99
N THR A 36 -4.54 2.52 -6.25
CA THR A 36 -4.51 3.78 -7.02
C THR A 36 -5.40 4.83 -6.36
N LEU A 37 -6.61 4.44 -5.95
CA LEU A 37 -7.52 5.36 -5.27
C LEU A 37 -6.95 5.86 -3.94
N MET A 38 -6.30 4.97 -3.19
CA MET A 38 -5.62 5.33 -1.93
C MET A 38 -4.47 6.33 -2.18
N LEU A 39 -3.69 6.13 -3.25
CA LEU A 39 -2.62 7.06 -3.65
C LEU A 39 -3.18 8.45 -3.98
N GLU A 40 -4.24 8.54 -4.76
CA GLU A 40 -4.90 9.82 -5.10
C GLU A 40 -5.44 10.53 -3.85
N LEU A 41 -6.07 9.77 -2.94
CA LEU A 41 -6.56 10.31 -1.67
C LEU A 41 -5.41 10.79 -0.77
N ALA A 42 -4.28 10.06 -0.73
CA ALA A 42 -3.11 10.47 0.03
C ALA A 42 -2.48 11.76 -0.52
N ASN A 43 -2.36 11.88 -1.84
CA ASN A 43 -1.88 13.10 -2.49
C ASN A 43 -2.78 14.32 -2.19
N TYR A 44 -4.08 14.09 -2.12
CA TYR A 44 -5.05 15.15 -1.89
C TYR A 44 -5.14 15.58 -0.43
N TYR A 45 -5.26 14.61 0.50
CA TYR A 45 -5.48 14.87 1.92
C TYR A 45 -4.20 15.01 2.73
N ARG A 46 -3.08 14.45 2.27
CA ARG A 46 -1.79 14.38 2.96
C ARG A 46 -1.96 13.89 4.41
N PRO A 47 -2.46 12.66 4.61
CA PRO A 47 -2.70 12.12 5.93
C PRO A 47 -1.37 11.89 6.67
N HIS A 48 -1.41 11.84 7.99
CA HIS A 48 -0.23 11.47 8.78
C HIS A 48 0.23 10.05 8.45
N TYR A 49 -0.72 9.12 8.35
CA TYR A 49 -0.46 7.72 8.08
C TYR A 49 -1.24 7.24 6.87
N SER A 50 -0.58 6.44 6.04
CA SER A 50 -1.18 5.63 5.00
C SER A 50 -0.79 4.18 5.27
N ILE A 51 -1.76 3.30 5.48
CA ILE A 51 -1.51 1.94 5.95
C ILE A 51 -2.17 0.94 5.00
N PHE A 52 -1.36 0.12 4.36
CA PHE A 52 -1.82 -1.03 3.60
C PHE A 52 -1.97 -2.23 4.52
N ILE A 53 -3.14 -2.84 4.52
CA ILE A 53 -3.42 -4.06 5.25
C ILE A 53 -3.38 -5.24 4.28
N MET A 54 -2.56 -6.24 4.61
CA MET A 54 -2.38 -7.47 3.84
C MET A 54 -2.59 -8.70 4.74
N ASP A 55 -2.52 -9.89 4.14
CA ASP A 55 -2.59 -11.15 4.89
C ASP A 55 -1.35 -11.37 5.75
N TYR A 56 -0.21 -10.87 5.32
CA TYR A 56 1.07 -10.97 6.02
C TYR A 56 1.43 -9.69 6.79
N PRO A 57 2.19 -9.81 7.89
CA PRO A 57 2.51 -8.68 8.76
C PRO A 57 3.52 -7.68 8.18
N GLY A 58 3.93 -7.86 6.93
CA GLY A 58 4.87 -6.97 6.24
C GLY A 58 5.36 -7.58 4.93
N VAL A 59 6.32 -6.93 4.29
CA VAL A 59 6.97 -7.38 3.05
C VAL A 59 8.13 -8.31 3.40
N PHE A 60 8.09 -9.55 2.93
CA PHE A 60 9.12 -10.56 3.16
C PHE A 60 10.23 -10.50 2.10
N ASP A 61 11.42 -10.96 2.48
CA ASP A 61 12.58 -11.08 1.59
C ASP A 61 12.57 -12.36 0.73
N GLY A 62 11.60 -13.24 0.98
CA GLY A 62 11.37 -14.51 0.28
C GLY A 62 9.94 -14.99 0.46
N ASP A 63 9.73 -16.30 0.28
CA ASP A 63 8.41 -16.92 0.51
C ASP A 63 8.01 -16.78 1.99
N PRO A 64 6.86 -16.16 2.30
CA PRO A 64 6.37 -16.07 3.68
C PRO A 64 6.15 -17.43 4.37
N ALA A 65 5.98 -18.51 3.61
CA ALA A 65 5.88 -19.86 4.14
C ALA A 65 7.23 -20.48 4.55
N ASP A 66 8.34 -19.91 4.07
CA ASP A 66 9.68 -20.34 4.48
C ASP A 66 10.04 -19.72 5.85
N SER A 67 10.35 -20.57 6.81
CA SER A 67 10.76 -20.15 8.16
C SER A 67 12.04 -19.31 8.22
N ASN A 68 12.84 -19.32 7.14
CA ASN A 68 14.04 -18.50 7.02
C ASN A 68 13.75 -17.11 6.46
N SER A 69 12.60 -16.89 5.85
CA SER A 69 12.21 -15.60 5.31
C SER A 69 11.96 -14.59 6.44
N ARG A 70 12.39 -13.36 6.22
CA ARG A 70 12.27 -12.27 7.18
C ARG A 70 11.55 -11.08 6.56
N ILE A 71 10.89 -10.34 7.43
CA ILE A 71 10.22 -9.09 7.03
C ILE A 71 11.29 -8.01 6.84
N TYR A 72 11.23 -7.28 5.75
CA TYR A 72 11.94 -6.02 5.59
C TYR A 72 11.32 -4.98 6.52
N PRO A 73 12.05 -4.49 7.54
CA PRO A 73 11.51 -3.43 8.41
C PRO A 73 11.35 -2.10 7.66
N LEU A 74 12.15 -1.89 6.62
CA LEU A 74 12.11 -0.75 5.74
C LEU A 74 12.10 -1.22 4.29
N VAL A 75 11.18 -0.70 3.48
CA VAL A 75 11.09 -0.93 2.04
C VAL A 75 11.35 0.38 1.31
N ASN A 76 12.38 0.40 0.50
CA ASN A 76 12.76 1.51 -0.36
C ASN A 76 12.76 1.09 -1.84
N SER A 77 13.13 1.99 -2.72
CA SER A 77 13.18 1.75 -4.17
C SER A 77 14.10 0.60 -4.57
N ASP A 78 15.23 0.40 -3.84
CA ASP A 78 16.17 -0.70 -4.13
C ASP A 78 15.55 -2.05 -3.80
N ILE A 79 14.86 -2.15 -2.66
CA ILE A 79 14.14 -3.37 -2.26
C ILE A 79 12.98 -3.64 -3.20
N ALA A 80 12.24 -2.63 -3.63
CA ALA A 80 11.17 -2.77 -4.62
C ALA A 80 11.71 -3.33 -5.95
N THR A 81 12.84 -2.82 -6.42
CA THR A 81 13.50 -3.31 -7.64
C THR A 81 13.94 -4.77 -7.48
N LYS A 82 14.59 -5.11 -6.35
CA LYS A 82 15.00 -6.48 -6.05
C LYS A 82 13.82 -7.45 -6.05
N LEU A 83 12.71 -7.08 -5.41
CA LEU A 83 11.51 -7.92 -5.35
C LEU A 83 10.87 -8.09 -6.73
N ARG A 84 10.87 -7.04 -7.55
CA ARG A 84 10.40 -7.12 -8.95
C ARG A 84 11.24 -8.10 -9.76
N ASP A 85 12.56 -8.03 -9.68
CA ASP A 85 13.47 -8.91 -10.41
C ASP A 85 13.30 -10.38 -9.97
N GLN A 86 13.15 -10.62 -8.67
CA GLN A 86 12.86 -11.95 -8.13
C GLN A 86 11.52 -12.50 -8.65
N SER A 87 10.51 -11.66 -8.78
CA SER A 87 9.20 -12.04 -9.28
C SER A 87 9.24 -12.50 -10.75
N HIS A 88 10.07 -11.88 -11.56
CA HIS A 88 10.26 -12.29 -12.96
C HIS A 88 11.02 -13.61 -13.11
N ALA A 89 11.86 -13.97 -12.13
CA ALA A 89 12.66 -15.20 -12.16
C ALA A 89 11.89 -16.44 -11.65
N SER A 90 10.86 -16.28 -10.85
CA SER A 90 10.09 -17.36 -10.25
C SER A 90 8.69 -17.46 -10.86
N GLN A 91 8.47 -18.48 -11.72
CA GLN A 91 7.15 -18.78 -12.29
C GLN A 91 6.12 -19.32 -11.24
N THR A 92 6.49 -19.40 -9.98
CA THR A 92 5.75 -20.19 -8.97
C THR A 92 5.09 -19.37 -7.85
N ILE A 93 5.27 -18.06 -7.81
CA ILE A 93 4.75 -17.27 -6.68
C ILE A 93 3.76 -16.24 -7.22
N ASP A 94 2.48 -16.46 -6.89
CA ASP A 94 1.35 -15.52 -7.10
C ASP A 94 1.47 -14.24 -6.24
N VAL A 95 2.68 -13.94 -5.77
CA VAL A 95 3.02 -12.75 -4.96
C VAL A 95 3.21 -11.50 -5.84
N THR A 96 3.21 -11.66 -7.17
CA THR A 96 3.99 -10.79 -8.03
C THR A 96 3.27 -9.55 -8.57
N GLY A 97 2.07 -9.67 -9.09
CA GLY A 97 1.40 -8.51 -9.68
C GLY A 97 0.82 -7.55 -8.65
N GLY A 98 0.10 -8.09 -7.66
CA GLY A 98 -0.59 -7.30 -6.64
C GLY A 98 0.36 -6.67 -5.61
N LEU A 99 1.39 -7.41 -5.16
CA LEU A 99 2.32 -6.89 -4.15
C LEU A 99 3.25 -5.81 -4.72
N ILE A 100 3.80 -6.01 -5.91
CA ILE A 100 4.71 -5.02 -6.52
C ILE A 100 3.97 -3.72 -6.81
N GLY A 101 2.78 -3.79 -7.41
CA GLY A 101 1.96 -2.61 -7.64
C GLY A 101 1.60 -1.86 -6.35
N LYS A 102 1.30 -2.61 -5.27
CA LYS A 102 1.06 -2.05 -3.95
C LYS A 102 2.30 -1.35 -3.37
N ILE A 103 3.48 -1.96 -3.48
CA ILE A 103 4.75 -1.36 -3.05
C ILE A 103 5.04 -0.07 -3.83
N GLU A 104 4.79 -0.05 -5.14
CA GLU A 104 4.96 1.13 -5.98
C GLU A 104 4.04 2.27 -5.55
N CYS A 105 2.76 1.99 -5.35
CA CYS A 105 1.82 2.97 -4.78
C CYS A 105 2.27 3.45 -3.39
N ALA A 106 2.74 2.54 -2.53
CA ALA A 106 3.21 2.87 -1.19
C ALA A 106 4.45 3.78 -1.21
N LEU A 107 5.40 3.54 -2.14
CA LEU A 107 6.56 4.41 -2.34
C LEU A 107 6.13 5.82 -2.76
N GLU A 108 5.23 5.95 -3.72
CA GLU A 108 4.71 7.26 -4.11
C GLU A 108 4.00 7.97 -2.96
N MET A 109 3.19 7.24 -2.18
CA MET A 109 2.49 7.77 -1.01
C MET A 109 3.46 8.22 0.09
N SER A 110 4.62 7.57 0.21
CA SER A 110 5.63 7.92 1.23
C SER A 110 6.21 9.33 1.07
N LYS A 111 6.02 9.95 -0.10
CA LYS A 111 6.39 11.36 -0.35
C LYS A 111 5.51 12.36 0.42
N VAL A 112 4.31 11.97 0.79
CA VAL A 112 3.29 12.86 1.36
C VAL A 112 2.71 12.37 2.68
N SER A 113 3.01 11.13 3.08
CA SER A 113 2.42 10.46 4.24
C SER A 113 3.41 9.43 4.81
N GLU A 114 3.41 9.21 6.11
CA GLU A 114 4.13 8.07 6.69
C GLU A 114 3.41 6.78 6.30
N THR A 115 4.07 5.98 5.45
CA THR A 115 3.42 4.85 4.77
C THR A 115 3.92 3.52 5.32
N TRP A 116 2.98 2.60 5.58
CA TRP A 116 3.23 1.29 6.15
C TRP A 116 2.49 0.18 5.42
N ILE A 117 3.10 -1.00 5.39
CA ILE A 117 2.50 -2.26 4.96
C ILE A 117 2.51 -3.22 6.14
N THR A 118 1.35 -3.71 6.54
CA THR A 118 1.18 -4.57 7.73
C THR A 118 -0.05 -5.48 7.58
N ASN A 119 -0.41 -6.20 8.64
CA ASN A 119 -1.67 -6.95 8.68
C ASN A 119 -2.59 -6.46 9.80
N LEU A 120 -3.83 -6.93 9.79
CA LEU A 120 -4.83 -6.51 10.76
C LEU A 120 -4.44 -6.87 12.20
N GLY A 121 -3.77 -8.03 12.42
CA GLY A 121 -3.32 -8.45 13.74
C GLY A 121 -2.25 -7.54 14.34
N ALA A 122 -1.35 -7.04 13.50
CA ALA A 122 -0.28 -6.13 13.92
C ALA A 122 -0.75 -4.68 14.09
N LEU A 123 -1.84 -4.30 13.41
CA LEU A 123 -2.36 -2.93 13.43
C LEU A 123 -2.77 -2.46 14.84
N SER A 124 -3.26 -3.37 15.69
CA SER A 124 -3.65 -3.02 17.05
C SER A 124 -2.49 -2.48 17.90
N GLY A 125 -1.28 -2.98 17.67
CA GLY A 125 -0.07 -2.51 18.36
C GLY A 125 0.58 -1.28 17.73
N PHE A 126 0.18 -0.93 16.50
CA PHE A 126 0.79 0.17 15.75
C PHE A 126 0.66 1.51 16.47
N PHE A 127 -0.52 1.81 16.98
CA PHE A 127 -0.80 3.07 17.70
C PHE A 127 -0.27 3.08 19.14
N ASP A 128 0.11 1.91 19.68
CA ASP A 128 0.76 1.77 20.99
C ASP A 128 2.30 1.86 20.92
N GLY A 129 2.84 2.23 19.75
CA GLY A 129 4.28 2.32 19.51
C GLY A 129 4.98 0.97 19.33
N LYS A 130 4.23 -0.12 19.26
CA LYS A 130 4.73 -1.46 18.94
C LYS A 130 4.58 -1.66 17.43
N THR A 131 5.41 -0.96 16.67
CA THR A 131 5.38 -1.07 15.21
C THR A 131 5.76 -2.48 14.78
N SER A 132 4.84 -3.16 14.11
CA SER A 132 5.16 -4.36 13.35
C SER A 132 4.68 -4.17 11.92
N GLY A 133 5.56 -4.47 10.98
CA GLY A 133 5.29 -4.27 9.58
C GLY A 133 6.49 -3.71 8.84
N SER A 134 6.28 -3.36 7.59
CA SER A 134 7.27 -2.72 6.74
C SER A 134 6.93 -1.24 6.59
N ARG A 135 7.81 -0.37 7.06
CA ARG A 135 7.74 1.05 6.74
C ARG A 135 8.20 1.24 5.30
N VAL A 136 7.50 2.08 4.56
CA VAL A 136 7.86 2.39 3.16
C VAL A 136 8.40 3.81 3.10
N LEU A 137 9.56 3.99 2.47
CA LEU A 137 10.22 5.29 2.37
C LEU A 137 11.01 5.37 1.06
N ILE A 138 10.83 6.44 0.31
CA ILE A 138 11.68 6.81 -0.83
C ILE A 138 13.01 7.35 -0.35
#